data_7a8f5ca8ba68d2a9e071f4aae3d924cb
#
_entry.id   7a8f5ca8ba68d2a9e071f4aae3d924cb
#
_cell.length_a   1.000
_cell.length_b   1.000
_cell.length_c   1.000
_cell.angle_alpha   90.00
_cell.angle_beta   90.00
_cell.angle_gamma   90.00
#
_symmetry.space_group_name_H-M   'P 1'
#
loop_
_entity.id
_entity.type
_entity.pdbx_description
1 polymer ?
#
loop_
_entity_poly.entity_id
_entity_poly.type
_entity_poly.pdbx_seq_one_letter_code
_entity_poly.pdbx_strand_id
1 'polypeptide(L)'
;INTNIIIENGKIKELSKSLGNINYNRSIDASGKYILPGLIDPHVHYGVYTPIDQAARTESKSAALGGVTTMIRMLRLYSDYRNNIKKQIDASLKNHIIDFSIHPSILLEQHLQDISYLIQEIGINSFKVYMNLGLKLNQIHMDLNPMEKEIQSGKVEVSDDFLNKIVKTTSHFNTMLLVHAEDPEICFNEIKREIIDQKNNNNKNKNKNNNNNHNLSSSKSSSSLKSNGSVSLAIKHPLTKTLEEKKNTYSTTKKGGGDKPKQQNLLELWSRCRPINSEIKSIQKIAKLGRKYNSNIYFVHIGSSAAIDAIIQEREKGRCSIYIETCPHYLTHTHDDFNDLKGKVVPPLRSKHDLQSLWYALRNGIIDTVGTDHVANRLSLKLDPNGDLLETLSGFPGIATMLPVLLSEGVNKGRINLQRVTEVTSYNTSRIFGLYPQKGSIQKESDADLVIVDLDLKKRVTPDLLQSYSDYTIYDGWELCGWPITTILRGKVVMENYIVDENSYGYGKFIQRFKN
;
A
#
# COMPACT_ATOMS: atom_id res chain seq x y z
N ILE A 1 0.26 -0.84 31.81
CA ILE A 1 -0.44 -0.47 33.06
C ILE A 1 -1.58 -1.50 33.26
N ASN A 2 -1.63 -2.15 34.42
CA ASN A 2 -2.77 -3.00 34.80
C ASN A 2 -3.90 -2.08 35.24
N THR A 3 -4.98 -2.01 34.48
CA THR A 3 -6.10 -1.12 34.75
C THR A 3 -7.37 -1.64 34.04
N ASN A 4 -8.53 -1.28 34.57
CA ASN A 4 -9.80 -1.50 33.91
C ASN A 4 -10.13 -0.28 33.03
N ILE A 5 -10.76 -0.51 31.91
CA ILE A 5 -11.26 0.53 31.01
C ILE A 5 -12.79 0.53 31.11
N ILE A 6 -13.32 1.63 31.63
CA ILE A 6 -14.78 1.83 31.74
C ILE A 6 -15.24 2.59 30.51
N ILE A 7 -16.21 2.01 29.81
CA ILE A 7 -16.76 2.55 28.56
C ILE A 7 -18.22 2.94 28.80
N GLU A 8 -18.58 4.14 28.39
CA GLU A 8 -19.94 4.66 28.46
C GLU A 8 -20.25 5.47 27.19
N ASN A 9 -21.39 5.22 26.58
CA ASN A 9 -21.84 5.91 25.36
C ASN A 9 -20.82 5.90 24.21
N GLY A 10 -20.06 4.81 24.06
CA GLY A 10 -19.06 4.65 23.01
C GLY A 10 -17.73 5.34 23.28
N LYS A 11 -17.55 5.94 24.45
CA LYS A 11 -16.33 6.66 24.85
C LYS A 11 -15.69 6.03 26.08
N ILE A 12 -14.37 6.24 26.21
CA ILE A 12 -13.65 5.90 27.42
C ILE A 12 -14.02 6.89 28.51
N LYS A 13 -14.74 6.41 29.53
CA LYS A 13 -15.15 7.21 30.68
C LYS A 13 -14.01 7.36 31.68
N GLU A 14 -13.35 6.26 31.99
CA GLU A 14 -12.36 6.22 33.04
C GLU A 14 -11.38 5.04 32.88
N LEU A 15 -10.16 5.23 33.35
CA LEU A 15 -9.16 4.18 33.57
C LEU A 15 -9.01 3.99 35.07
N SER A 16 -9.43 2.83 35.61
CA SER A 16 -9.51 2.60 37.04
C SER A 16 -8.83 1.29 37.46
N LYS A 17 -8.12 1.30 38.57
CA LYS A 17 -7.55 0.09 39.19
C LYS A 17 -8.62 -0.77 39.87
N SER A 18 -9.74 -0.18 40.24
CA SER A 18 -10.87 -0.86 40.93
C SER A 18 -12.19 -0.53 40.21
N LEU A 19 -13.03 -1.53 40.04
CA LEU A 19 -14.35 -1.32 39.43
C LEU A 19 -15.38 -0.77 40.42
N GLY A 20 -15.14 -0.87 41.73
CA GLY A 20 -16.14 -0.48 42.73
C GLY A 20 -17.48 -1.19 42.51
N ASN A 21 -18.57 -0.49 42.88
CA ASN A 21 -19.96 -1.00 42.66
C ASN A 21 -20.54 -0.47 41.34
N ILE A 22 -19.85 -0.66 40.23
CA ILE A 22 -20.32 -0.19 38.91
C ILE A 22 -21.21 -1.30 38.30
N ASN A 23 -22.46 -0.94 37.98
CA ASN A 23 -23.30 -1.79 37.14
C ASN A 23 -22.85 -1.65 35.67
N TYR A 24 -22.62 -2.76 35.00
CA TYR A 24 -22.24 -2.83 33.60
C TYR A 24 -23.08 -3.86 32.84
N ASN A 25 -23.41 -3.55 31.59
CA ASN A 25 -24.18 -4.46 30.74
C ASN A 25 -23.33 -5.60 30.18
N ARG A 26 -22.03 -5.38 30.02
CA ARG A 26 -21.06 -6.36 29.51
C ARG A 26 -19.69 -6.10 30.13
N SER A 27 -18.99 -7.18 30.45
CA SER A 27 -17.57 -7.16 30.78
C SER A 27 -16.79 -8.07 29.84
N ILE A 28 -15.53 -7.72 29.56
CA ILE A 28 -14.61 -8.53 28.78
C ILE A 28 -13.36 -8.72 29.65
N ASP A 29 -13.05 -9.97 29.95
CA ASP A 29 -11.82 -10.30 30.67
C ASP A 29 -10.64 -10.30 29.69
N ALA A 30 -9.71 -9.37 29.88
CA ALA A 30 -8.48 -9.25 29.11
C ALA A 30 -7.24 -9.66 29.95
N SER A 31 -7.43 -10.46 31.01
CA SER A 31 -6.33 -10.95 31.84
C SER A 31 -5.30 -11.71 31.02
N GLY A 32 -4.01 -11.37 31.21
CA GLY A 32 -2.92 -11.97 30.43
C GLY A 32 -2.81 -11.50 28.98
N LYS A 33 -3.62 -10.50 28.58
CA LYS A 33 -3.61 -9.92 27.23
C LYS A 33 -3.24 -8.45 27.28
N TYR A 34 -3.02 -7.86 26.11
CA TYR A 34 -2.75 -6.43 25.99
C TYR A 34 -3.93 -5.73 25.30
N ILE A 35 -4.27 -4.55 25.80
CA ILE A 35 -5.26 -3.68 25.16
C ILE A 35 -4.51 -2.53 24.51
N LEU A 36 -4.68 -2.39 23.19
CA LEU A 36 -4.12 -1.31 22.39
C LEU A 36 -5.24 -0.38 21.93
N PRO A 37 -4.98 0.90 21.65
CA PRO A 37 -5.94 1.71 20.90
C PRO A 37 -6.18 1.06 19.53
N GLY A 38 -7.39 1.15 19.04
CA GLY A 38 -7.73 0.66 17.70
C GLY A 38 -6.80 1.22 16.63
N LEU A 39 -6.37 0.37 15.73
CA LEU A 39 -5.43 0.77 14.68
C LEU A 39 -6.13 1.68 13.66
N ILE A 40 -5.34 2.61 13.11
CA ILE A 40 -5.73 3.52 12.03
C ILE A 40 -4.82 3.23 10.84
N ASP A 41 -5.38 2.68 9.77
CA ASP A 41 -4.64 2.47 8.53
C ASP A 41 -4.83 3.68 7.61
N PRO A 42 -3.77 4.50 7.40
CA PRO A 42 -3.88 5.71 6.59
C PRO A 42 -3.78 5.46 5.08
N HIS A 43 -3.56 4.21 4.64
CA HIS A 43 -3.23 3.95 3.25
C HIS A 43 -3.84 2.64 2.74
N VAL A 44 -5.03 2.75 2.18
CA VAL A 44 -5.74 1.60 1.61
C VAL A 44 -6.38 1.92 0.26
N HIS A 45 -6.40 0.92 -0.63
CA HIS A 45 -6.99 0.96 -1.96
C HIS A 45 -8.05 -0.13 -2.10
N TYR A 46 -9.32 0.22 -1.96
CA TYR A 46 -10.45 -0.65 -2.25
C TYR A 46 -11.53 0.13 -3.01
N GLY A 47 -12.35 -0.56 -3.77
CA GLY A 47 -13.30 0.08 -4.68
C GLY A 47 -12.77 0.29 -6.10
N VAL A 48 -11.56 -0.20 -6.42
CA VAL A 48 -10.93 -0.09 -7.75
C VAL A 48 -11.32 -1.27 -8.65
N TYR A 49 -11.31 -2.47 -8.11
CA TYR A 49 -11.54 -3.73 -8.85
C TYR A 49 -12.88 -4.39 -8.49
N THR A 50 -13.61 -3.80 -7.60
CA THR A 50 -14.98 -4.15 -7.23
C THR A 50 -15.71 -2.89 -6.77
N PRO A 51 -17.05 -2.76 -7.01
CA PRO A 51 -17.79 -1.55 -6.66
C PRO A 51 -17.67 -1.22 -5.19
N ILE A 52 -17.73 0.10 -4.88
CA ILE A 52 -17.47 0.59 -3.53
C ILE A 52 -18.40 -0.01 -2.47
N ASP A 53 -19.66 -0.30 -2.78
CA ASP A 53 -20.61 -0.91 -1.86
C ASP A 53 -20.18 -2.33 -1.41
N GLN A 54 -19.65 -3.13 -2.34
CA GLN A 54 -19.09 -4.46 -2.04
C GLN A 54 -17.72 -4.36 -1.38
N ALA A 55 -16.83 -3.52 -1.91
CA ALA A 55 -15.49 -3.34 -1.38
C ALA A 55 -15.50 -2.81 0.06
N ALA A 56 -16.38 -1.85 0.38
CA ALA A 56 -16.55 -1.34 1.73
C ALA A 56 -16.96 -2.45 2.71
N ARG A 57 -17.80 -3.38 2.26
CA ARG A 57 -18.26 -4.51 3.05
C ARG A 57 -17.14 -5.51 3.33
N THR A 58 -16.44 -5.96 2.30
CA THR A 58 -15.39 -6.98 2.45
C THR A 58 -14.16 -6.44 3.18
N GLU A 59 -13.70 -5.24 2.82
CA GLU A 59 -12.45 -4.72 3.37
C GLU A 59 -12.60 -4.16 4.79
N SER A 60 -13.77 -3.64 5.16
CA SER A 60 -14.01 -3.28 6.57
C SER A 60 -14.12 -4.51 7.47
N LYS A 61 -14.61 -5.64 6.95
CA LYS A 61 -14.60 -6.93 7.65
C LYS A 61 -13.17 -7.43 7.88
N SER A 62 -12.36 -7.42 6.82
CA SER A 62 -10.93 -7.79 6.87
C SER A 62 -10.15 -6.87 7.83
N ALA A 63 -10.44 -5.58 7.82
CA ALA A 63 -9.85 -4.59 8.73
C ALA A 63 -10.16 -4.88 10.20
N ALA A 64 -11.43 -5.16 10.52
CA ALA A 64 -11.85 -5.52 11.88
C ALA A 64 -11.13 -6.78 12.39
N LEU A 65 -10.89 -7.78 11.52
CA LEU A 65 -10.08 -8.97 11.85
C LEU A 65 -8.64 -8.62 12.21
N GLY A 66 -8.06 -7.63 11.51
CA GLY A 66 -6.70 -7.14 11.75
C GLY A 66 -6.56 -6.18 12.94
N GLY A 67 -7.63 -5.87 13.67
CA GLY A 67 -7.60 -4.89 14.76
C GLY A 67 -7.66 -3.44 14.30
N VAL A 68 -7.92 -3.19 13.03
CA VAL A 68 -8.08 -1.85 12.47
C VAL A 68 -9.50 -1.36 12.75
N THR A 69 -9.62 -0.18 13.34
CA THR A 69 -10.91 0.46 13.69
C THR A 69 -11.21 1.66 12.80
N THR A 70 -10.21 2.15 12.08
CA THR A 70 -10.40 3.27 11.14
C THR A 70 -9.49 3.08 9.92
N MET A 71 -10.05 3.24 8.73
CA MET A 71 -9.32 3.24 7.46
C MET A 71 -9.41 4.61 6.79
N ILE A 72 -8.32 5.08 6.16
CA ILE A 72 -8.38 6.26 5.30
C ILE A 72 -8.06 5.83 3.86
N ARG A 73 -9.09 5.85 3.01
CA ARG A 73 -9.00 5.34 1.63
C ARG A 73 -8.45 6.38 0.67
N MET A 74 -7.52 5.97 -0.19
CA MET A 74 -7.14 6.74 -1.38
C MET A 74 -8.27 6.65 -2.41
N LEU A 75 -8.94 7.76 -2.69
CA LEU A 75 -10.02 7.83 -3.67
C LEU A 75 -9.53 8.45 -4.98
N ARG A 76 -9.72 7.75 -6.09
CA ARG A 76 -9.30 8.13 -7.44
C ARG A 76 -10.52 8.28 -8.35
N LEU A 77 -10.96 9.49 -8.63
CA LEU A 77 -12.02 9.77 -9.59
C LEU A 77 -11.44 10.50 -10.80
N TYR A 78 -11.98 10.22 -11.99
CA TYR A 78 -11.65 10.95 -13.23
C TYR A 78 -12.65 12.09 -13.51
N SER A 79 -13.57 12.31 -12.57
CA SER A 79 -14.57 13.38 -12.55
C SER A 79 -14.34 14.30 -11.36
N ASP A 80 -15.07 15.41 -11.31
CA ASP A 80 -15.04 16.31 -10.17
C ASP A 80 -15.49 15.62 -8.87
N TYR A 81 -14.88 16.03 -7.75
CA TYR A 81 -15.22 15.49 -6.44
C TYR A 81 -16.52 16.07 -5.89
N ARG A 82 -16.83 17.31 -6.22
CA ARG A 82 -18.00 18.04 -5.68
C ARG A 82 -19.30 17.27 -5.91
N ASN A 83 -19.49 16.72 -7.10
CA ASN A 83 -20.71 15.99 -7.48
C ASN A 83 -20.68 14.50 -7.17
N ASN A 84 -19.49 13.91 -6.94
CA ASN A 84 -19.34 12.46 -6.88
C ASN A 84 -18.92 11.91 -5.52
N ILE A 85 -18.26 12.70 -4.66
CA ILE A 85 -17.73 12.19 -3.39
C ILE A 85 -18.82 11.69 -2.43
N LYS A 86 -19.99 12.34 -2.41
CA LYS A 86 -21.10 11.92 -1.55
C LYS A 86 -21.60 10.52 -1.88
N LYS A 87 -21.66 10.14 -3.17
CA LYS A 87 -22.04 8.78 -3.60
C LYS A 87 -21.10 7.72 -3.00
N GLN A 88 -19.79 8.03 -2.98
CA GLN A 88 -18.76 7.16 -2.41
C GLN A 88 -18.91 7.04 -0.87
N ILE A 89 -19.18 8.15 -0.21
CA ILE A 89 -19.37 8.20 1.25
C ILE A 89 -20.66 7.46 1.64
N ASP A 90 -21.78 7.73 0.96
CA ASP A 90 -23.09 7.13 1.28
C ASP A 90 -23.09 5.61 1.07
N ALA A 91 -22.43 5.13 0.02
CA ALA A 91 -22.26 3.70 -0.21
C ALA A 91 -21.39 3.06 0.87
N SER A 92 -20.33 3.73 1.28
CA SER A 92 -19.45 3.28 2.36
C SER A 92 -20.18 3.25 3.70
N LEU A 93 -20.94 4.29 4.06
CA LEU A 93 -21.71 4.37 5.30
C LEU A 93 -22.68 3.19 5.50
N LYS A 94 -23.28 2.69 4.43
CA LYS A 94 -24.22 1.55 4.48
C LYS A 94 -23.52 0.21 4.68
N ASN A 95 -22.24 0.12 4.40
CA ASN A 95 -21.54 -1.16 4.28
C ASN A 95 -20.33 -1.32 5.20
N HIS A 96 -19.77 -0.25 5.76
CA HIS A 96 -18.65 -0.35 6.68
C HIS A 96 -19.03 -0.88 8.06
N ILE A 97 -18.22 -1.78 8.59
CA ILE A 97 -18.26 -2.22 9.99
C ILE A 97 -17.46 -1.25 10.86
N ILE A 98 -16.32 -0.77 10.36
CA ILE A 98 -15.40 0.15 11.05
C ILE A 98 -15.49 1.57 10.49
N ASP A 99 -14.93 2.53 11.21
CA ASP A 99 -14.91 3.92 10.78
C ASP A 99 -13.98 4.12 9.58
N PHE A 100 -14.25 5.16 8.80
CA PHE A 100 -13.45 5.47 7.60
C PHE A 100 -13.37 6.97 7.32
N SER A 101 -12.35 7.34 6.58
CA SER A 101 -12.20 8.65 5.94
C SER A 101 -11.61 8.48 4.54
N ILE A 102 -11.30 9.59 3.87
CA ILE A 102 -10.88 9.58 2.46
C ILE A 102 -9.70 10.55 2.26
N HIS A 103 -8.74 10.13 1.42
CA HIS A 103 -7.74 10.99 0.78
C HIS A 103 -8.09 11.11 -0.71
N PRO A 104 -8.72 12.20 -1.17
CA PRO A 104 -8.94 12.42 -2.60
C PRO A 104 -7.62 12.56 -3.34
N SER A 105 -7.50 11.90 -4.49
CA SER A 105 -6.33 11.97 -5.33
C SER A 105 -6.45 13.13 -6.32
N ILE A 106 -5.48 14.02 -6.36
CA ILE A 106 -5.46 15.13 -7.30
C ILE A 106 -4.83 14.63 -8.61
N LEU A 107 -5.69 14.25 -9.55
CA LEU A 107 -5.32 13.66 -10.84
C LEU A 107 -5.47 14.63 -12.01
N LEU A 108 -6.36 15.62 -11.88
CA LEU A 108 -6.72 16.58 -12.93
C LEU A 108 -6.69 18.00 -12.37
N GLU A 109 -6.41 19.00 -13.21
CA GLU A 109 -6.37 20.40 -12.77
C GLU A 109 -7.72 20.89 -12.18
N GLN A 110 -8.83 20.37 -12.69
CA GLN A 110 -10.16 20.68 -12.16
C GLN A 110 -10.33 20.29 -10.68
N HIS A 111 -9.63 19.24 -10.20
CA HIS A 111 -9.69 18.82 -8.79
C HIS A 111 -9.16 19.89 -7.84
N LEU A 112 -8.30 20.81 -8.30
CA LEU A 112 -7.82 21.93 -7.48
C LEU A 112 -8.96 22.86 -7.05
N GLN A 113 -10.01 22.98 -7.87
CA GLN A 113 -11.19 23.81 -7.58
C GLN A 113 -12.09 23.18 -6.51
N ASP A 114 -12.00 21.86 -6.33
CA ASP A 114 -12.80 21.12 -5.36
C ASP A 114 -12.18 21.12 -3.94
N ILE A 115 -10.89 21.46 -3.80
CA ILE A 115 -10.15 21.35 -2.52
C ILE A 115 -10.85 22.14 -1.41
N SER A 116 -11.26 23.38 -1.67
CA SER A 116 -11.98 24.21 -0.66
C SER A 116 -13.27 23.54 -0.19
N TYR A 117 -14.08 23.04 -1.13
CA TYR A 117 -15.31 22.33 -0.83
C TYR A 117 -15.07 21.05 -0.01
N LEU A 118 -14.05 20.27 -0.39
CA LEU A 118 -13.70 19.04 0.31
C LEU A 118 -13.26 19.29 1.77
N ILE A 119 -12.61 20.43 2.01
CA ILE A 119 -12.18 20.82 3.35
C ILE A 119 -13.38 21.34 4.16
N GLN A 120 -14.11 22.31 3.63
CA GLN A 120 -15.10 23.06 4.38
C GLN A 120 -16.42 22.31 4.58
N GLU A 121 -16.87 21.59 3.54
CA GLU A 121 -18.19 20.93 3.54
C GLU A 121 -18.10 19.43 3.85
N ILE A 122 -17.02 18.78 3.45
CA ILE A 122 -16.86 17.32 3.63
C ILE A 122 -16.00 17.00 4.86
N GLY A 123 -15.12 17.90 5.27
CA GLY A 123 -14.22 17.67 6.40
C GLY A 123 -13.02 16.80 6.04
N ILE A 124 -12.43 17.02 4.88
CA ILE A 124 -11.23 16.32 4.40
C ILE A 124 -10.05 17.28 4.43
N ASN A 125 -8.97 16.92 5.13
CA ASN A 125 -7.78 17.77 5.30
C ASN A 125 -6.50 17.19 4.71
N SER A 126 -6.60 16.23 3.80
CA SER A 126 -5.45 15.56 3.20
C SER A 126 -5.75 15.08 1.78
N PHE A 127 -4.75 15.18 0.89
CA PHE A 127 -4.88 14.89 -0.54
C PHE A 127 -3.71 14.05 -1.03
N LYS A 128 -3.93 13.19 -2.03
CA LYS A 128 -2.90 12.33 -2.62
C LYS A 128 -2.44 12.85 -3.97
N VAL A 129 -1.13 12.77 -4.23
CA VAL A 129 -0.53 12.97 -5.56
C VAL A 129 0.35 11.79 -5.94
N TYR A 130 0.35 11.44 -7.21
CA TYR A 130 1.16 10.37 -7.81
C TYR A 130 2.19 10.98 -8.75
N MET A 131 3.41 11.21 -8.26
CA MET A 131 4.50 11.76 -9.09
C MET A 131 5.03 10.77 -10.13
N ASN A 132 4.74 9.47 -9.95
CA ASN A 132 5.11 8.41 -10.89
C ASN A 132 4.27 8.38 -12.18
N LEU A 133 3.24 9.22 -12.28
CA LEU A 133 2.38 9.31 -13.46
C LEU A 133 2.89 10.39 -14.42
N GLY A 134 3.38 9.95 -15.56
CA GLY A 134 3.88 10.84 -16.63
C GLY A 134 4.41 10.05 -17.82
N LEU A 135 4.63 10.72 -18.95
CA LEU A 135 5.06 10.10 -20.20
C LEU A 135 4.16 8.90 -20.57
N LYS A 136 4.76 7.74 -20.81
CA LYS A 136 4.05 6.49 -21.11
C LYS A 136 3.67 5.67 -19.87
N LEU A 137 4.10 6.09 -18.67
CA LEU A 137 3.69 5.52 -17.39
C LEU A 137 2.53 6.31 -16.79
N ASN A 138 1.51 6.59 -17.57
CA ASN A 138 0.45 7.54 -17.23
C ASN A 138 -0.93 6.90 -17.01
N GLN A 139 -1.02 5.58 -17.05
CA GLN A 139 -2.28 4.88 -16.83
C GLN A 139 -2.49 4.57 -15.35
N ILE A 140 -3.69 4.85 -14.85
CA ILE A 140 -4.11 4.55 -13.48
C ILE A 140 -5.56 4.06 -13.47
N HIS A 141 -5.87 3.06 -12.65
CA HIS A 141 -7.23 2.59 -12.44
C HIS A 141 -7.98 3.50 -11.47
N MET A 142 -9.25 3.76 -11.79
CA MET A 142 -10.15 4.60 -11.01
C MET A 142 -11.00 3.78 -10.06
N ASP A 143 -11.49 4.42 -9.01
CA ASP A 143 -12.45 3.83 -8.09
C ASP A 143 -13.84 3.77 -8.74
N LEU A 144 -14.52 2.64 -8.58
CA LEU A 144 -15.84 2.37 -9.11
C LEU A 144 -16.92 2.98 -8.21
N ASN A 145 -17.96 3.50 -8.83
CA ASN A 145 -19.17 3.89 -8.12
C ASN A 145 -19.96 2.65 -7.66
N PRO A 146 -20.97 2.82 -6.78
CA PRO A 146 -21.85 1.71 -6.42
C PRO A 146 -22.45 1.03 -7.66
N MET A 147 -22.44 -0.30 -7.66
CA MET A 147 -22.95 -1.18 -8.72
C MET A 147 -22.24 -1.11 -10.08
N GLU A 148 -21.21 -0.30 -10.25
CA GLU A 148 -20.34 -0.33 -11.44
C GLU A 148 -19.55 -1.65 -11.48
N LYS A 149 -19.50 -2.29 -12.68
CA LYS A 149 -18.85 -3.60 -12.84
C LYS A 149 -17.58 -3.55 -13.69
N GLU A 150 -17.46 -2.54 -14.53
CA GLU A 150 -16.34 -2.42 -15.45
C GLU A 150 -15.19 -1.64 -14.82
N ILE A 151 -14.01 -2.23 -14.77
CA ILE A 151 -12.80 -1.58 -14.29
C ILE A 151 -12.50 -0.40 -15.22
N GLN A 152 -12.42 0.78 -14.63
CA GLN A 152 -12.13 2.01 -15.33
C GLN A 152 -10.68 2.41 -15.19
N SER A 153 -10.10 2.97 -16.23
CA SER A 153 -8.76 3.55 -16.18
C SER A 153 -8.72 4.89 -16.89
N GLY A 154 -7.82 5.74 -16.44
CA GLY A 154 -7.60 7.06 -17.04
C GLY A 154 -6.11 7.29 -17.29
N LYS A 155 -5.82 8.20 -18.23
CA LYS A 155 -4.46 8.70 -18.44
C LYS A 155 -4.26 9.98 -17.68
N VAL A 156 -3.26 9.99 -16.82
CA VAL A 156 -2.93 11.11 -15.94
C VAL A 156 -1.46 11.47 -16.13
N GLU A 157 -1.17 12.75 -16.22
CA GLU A 157 0.18 13.27 -16.26
C GLU A 157 0.34 14.35 -15.20
N VAL A 158 1.28 14.15 -14.27
CA VAL A 158 1.61 15.12 -13.23
C VAL A 158 2.86 15.90 -13.68
N SER A 159 2.64 16.93 -14.51
CA SER A 159 3.70 17.84 -14.95
C SER A 159 4.25 18.66 -13.78
N ASP A 160 5.43 19.26 -13.97
CA ASP A 160 6.06 20.13 -12.95
C ASP A 160 5.19 21.36 -12.62
N ASP A 161 4.51 21.93 -13.61
CA ASP A 161 3.59 23.05 -13.39
C ASP A 161 2.37 22.61 -12.58
N PHE A 162 1.76 21.49 -12.95
CA PHE A 162 0.62 20.94 -12.21
C PHE A 162 1.01 20.56 -10.77
N LEU A 163 2.16 19.92 -10.56
CA LEU A 163 2.69 19.62 -9.23
C LEU A 163 2.90 20.89 -8.39
N ASN A 164 3.44 21.94 -8.99
CA ASN A 164 3.61 23.24 -8.32
C ASN A 164 2.24 23.86 -7.90
N LYS A 165 1.22 23.76 -8.77
CA LYS A 165 -0.15 24.20 -8.46
C LYS A 165 -0.74 23.38 -7.30
N ILE A 166 -0.56 22.05 -7.31
CA ILE A 166 -1.04 21.15 -6.23
C ILE A 166 -0.43 21.58 -4.90
N VAL A 167 0.91 21.68 -4.81
CA VAL A 167 1.60 22.02 -3.57
C VAL A 167 1.19 23.40 -3.07
N LYS A 168 1.11 24.40 -3.96
CA LYS A 168 0.66 25.75 -3.63
C LYS A 168 -0.75 25.76 -3.05
N THR A 169 -1.69 25.04 -3.70
CA THR A 169 -3.10 25.04 -3.27
C THR A 169 -3.28 24.29 -1.95
N THR A 170 -2.70 23.09 -1.80
CA THR A 170 -2.78 22.31 -0.56
C THR A 170 -2.12 23.03 0.62
N SER A 171 -1.02 23.75 0.38
CA SER A 171 -0.33 24.56 1.37
C SER A 171 -1.18 25.76 1.81
N HIS A 172 -1.86 26.44 0.87
CA HIS A 172 -2.75 27.57 1.19
C HIS A 172 -3.81 27.17 2.22
N PHE A 173 -4.36 25.98 2.12
CA PHE A 173 -5.32 25.43 3.07
C PHE A 173 -4.65 24.72 4.27
N ASN A 174 -3.31 24.70 4.34
CA ASN A 174 -2.55 24.02 5.38
C ASN A 174 -2.98 22.54 5.54
N THR A 175 -3.22 21.83 4.44
CA THR A 175 -3.60 20.41 4.43
C THR A 175 -2.38 19.50 4.32
N MET A 176 -2.55 18.19 4.56
CA MET A 176 -1.52 17.20 4.36
C MET A 176 -1.49 16.73 2.90
N LEU A 177 -0.34 16.78 2.25
CA LEU A 177 -0.13 16.24 0.90
C LEU A 177 0.61 14.90 0.98
N LEU A 178 -0.11 13.82 0.66
CA LEU A 178 0.44 12.47 0.57
C LEU A 178 1.08 12.29 -0.82
N VAL A 179 2.31 11.81 -0.86
CA VAL A 179 3.11 11.78 -2.09
C VAL A 179 3.63 10.39 -2.39
N HIS A 180 3.21 9.84 -3.54
CA HIS A 180 3.93 8.73 -4.17
C HIS A 180 5.12 9.33 -4.94
N ALA A 181 6.33 9.14 -4.44
CA ALA A 181 7.52 9.84 -4.93
C ALA A 181 8.41 8.94 -5.80
N GLU A 182 8.11 8.83 -7.09
CA GLU A 182 8.99 8.25 -8.10
C GLU A 182 8.99 9.13 -9.35
N ASP A 183 10.15 9.26 -10.01
CA ASP A 183 10.31 10.03 -11.25
C ASP A 183 9.93 9.18 -12.47
N PRO A 184 8.87 9.53 -13.22
CA PRO A 184 8.38 8.71 -14.33
C PRO A 184 9.35 8.64 -15.50
N GLU A 185 10.19 9.67 -15.70
CA GLU A 185 11.17 9.70 -16.78
C GLU A 185 12.32 8.72 -16.51
N ILE A 186 12.84 8.70 -15.28
CA ILE A 186 13.86 7.74 -14.87
C ILE A 186 13.32 6.32 -15.01
N CYS A 187 12.14 6.04 -14.45
CA CYS A 187 11.53 4.71 -14.54
C CYS A 187 11.29 4.28 -15.99
N PHE A 188 10.79 5.16 -16.84
CA PHE A 188 10.53 4.85 -18.23
C PHE A 188 11.84 4.56 -19.03
N ASN A 189 12.91 5.30 -18.76
CA ASN A 189 14.19 5.08 -19.41
C ASN A 189 14.84 3.77 -18.96
N GLU A 190 14.72 3.41 -17.67
CA GLU A 190 15.22 2.12 -17.17
C GLU A 190 14.42 0.93 -17.72
N ILE A 191 13.11 1.03 -17.80
CA ILE A 191 12.26 0.01 -18.46
C ILE A 191 12.71 -0.21 -19.91
N LYS A 192 12.97 0.87 -20.67
CA LYS A 192 13.49 0.76 -22.04
C LYS A 192 14.85 0.08 -22.09
N ARG A 193 15.76 0.44 -21.18
CA ARG A 193 17.11 -0.14 -21.11
C ARG A 193 17.03 -1.64 -20.87
N GLU A 194 16.29 -2.08 -19.88
CA GLU A 194 16.12 -3.49 -19.54
C GLU A 194 15.51 -4.31 -20.69
N ILE A 195 14.54 -3.75 -21.43
CA ILE A 195 13.95 -4.39 -22.62
C ILE A 195 14.99 -4.53 -23.75
N ILE A 196 15.82 -3.51 -23.99
CA ILE A 196 16.88 -3.56 -25.02
C ILE A 196 17.94 -4.59 -24.65
N ASP A 197 18.38 -4.62 -23.39
CA ASP A 197 19.38 -5.57 -22.91
C ASP A 197 18.90 -7.02 -23.02
N GLN A 198 17.63 -7.27 -22.74
CA GLN A 198 17.03 -8.61 -22.94
C GLN A 198 17.02 -9.02 -24.42
N LYS A 199 16.67 -8.11 -25.35
CA LYS A 199 16.73 -8.37 -26.79
C LYS A 199 18.13 -8.70 -27.26
N ASN A 200 19.13 -7.96 -26.79
CA ASN A 200 20.54 -8.15 -27.13
C ASN A 200 21.08 -9.49 -26.60
N ASN A 201 20.71 -9.87 -25.39
CA ASN A 201 21.12 -11.14 -24.78
C ASN A 201 20.47 -12.34 -25.47
N ASN A 202 19.21 -12.25 -25.87
CA ASN A 202 18.53 -13.28 -26.63
C ASN A 202 19.15 -13.47 -28.02
N ASN A 203 19.55 -12.40 -28.69
CA ASN A 203 20.25 -12.48 -29.98
C ASN A 203 21.65 -13.09 -29.86
N LYS A 204 22.41 -12.77 -28.79
CA LYS A 204 23.71 -13.40 -28.51
C LYS A 204 23.58 -14.89 -28.25
N ASN A 205 22.55 -15.34 -27.54
CA ASN A 205 22.31 -16.75 -27.28
C ASN A 205 21.85 -17.52 -28.54
N LYS A 206 21.05 -16.89 -29.41
CA LYS A 206 20.69 -17.49 -30.71
C LYS A 206 21.91 -17.65 -31.61
N ASN A 207 22.80 -16.65 -31.65
CA ASN A 207 24.04 -16.73 -32.44
C ASN A 207 25.04 -17.78 -31.87
N LYS A 208 25.13 -17.96 -30.55
CA LYS A 208 25.94 -19.02 -29.94
C LYS A 208 25.38 -20.42 -30.26
N ASN A 209 24.08 -20.60 -30.24
CA ASN A 209 23.46 -21.87 -30.59
C ASN A 209 23.57 -22.19 -32.11
N ASN A 210 23.51 -21.17 -32.97
CA ASN A 210 23.73 -21.36 -34.41
C ASN A 210 25.18 -21.67 -34.74
N ASN A 211 26.17 -21.11 -34.04
CA ASN A 211 27.58 -21.44 -34.26
C ASN A 211 27.96 -22.83 -33.77
N ASN A 212 27.25 -23.40 -32.80
CA ASN A 212 27.44 -24.79 -32.38
C ASN A 212 26.80 -25.80 -33.34
N ASN A 213 25.87 -25.38 -34.20
CA ASN A 213 25.24 -26.22 -35.23
C ASN A 213 25.90 -26.08 -36.62
N HIS A 214 26.87 -25.15 -36.80
CA HIS A 214 27.51 -24.88 -38.08
C HIS A 214 28.85 -25.63 -38.31
N ASN A 215 29.14 -26.70 -37.55
CA ASN A 215 30.22 -27.61 -37.89
C ASN A 215 29.78 -28.78 -38.79
N LEU A 216 28.62 -28.71 -39.41
CA LEU A 216 28.17 -29.62 -40.46
C LEU A 216 27.42 -28.85 -41.56
N SER A 217 28.07 -28.83 -42.73
CA SER A 217 27.58 -28.41 -44.05
C SER A 217 27.70 -26.93 -44.45
N SER A 218 28.54 -26.75 -45.43
CA SER A 218 28.73 -25.60 -46.30
C SER A 218 27.63 -25.48 -47.36
N SER A 219 27.11 -24.27 -47.59
CA SER A 219 27.00 -23.70 -48.95
C SER A 219 26.21 -22.36 -48.95
N LYS A 220 26.69 -21.47 -49.82
CA LYS A 220 26.42 -20.06 -50.07
C LYS A 220 24.97 -19.73 -50.42
N SER A 221 24.51 -18.50 -50.00
CA SER A 221 24.15 -17.48 -50.99
C SER A 221 23.73 -16.17 -50.30
N SER A 222 24.18 -15.08 -50.93
CA SER A 222 24.00 -13.68 -50.60
C SER A 222 22.63 -13.15 -51.06
N SER A 223 22.03 -12.23 -50.32
CA SER A 223 21.38 -11.02 -50.89
C SER A 223 20.96 -10.04 -49.80
N SER A 224 21.33 -8.79 -50.08
CA SER A 224 21.00 -7.57 -49.37
C SER A 224 19.56 -7.14 -49.57
N LEU A 225 18.95 -6.49 -48.57
CA LEU A 225 18.05 -5.37 -48.82
C LEU A 225 17.81 -4.57 -47.51
N LYS A 226 18.10 -3.29 -47.60
CA LYS A 226 17.76 -2.24 -46.62
C LYS A 226 16.30 -1.86 -46.80
N SER A 227 15.56 -1.64 -45.70
CA SER A 227 14.42 -0.73 -45.73
C SER A 227 14.25 -0.06 -44.36
N ASN A 228 14.28 1.25 -44.39
CA ASN A 228 13.88 2.14 -43.29
C ASN A 228 12.36 2.04 -43.06
N GLY A 229 11.98 1.74 -41.86
CA GLY A 229 10.58 1.76 -41.45
C GLY A 229 10.44 2.45 -40.09
N SER A 230 9.67 3.50 -40.03
CA SER A 230 9.27 4.23 -38.84
C SER A 230 8.55 3.30 -37.86
N VAL A 231 9.07 3.23 -36.62
CA VAL A 231 8.50 2.37 -35.56
C VAL A 231 7.41 3.15 -34.85
N SER A 232 6.17 2.85 -35.16
CA SER A 232 5.05 3.17 -34.27
C SER A 232 5.07 2.18 -33.10
N LEU A 233 5.26 2.69 -31.87
CA LEU A 233 5.25 1.87 -30.66
C LEU A 233 3.80 1.54 -30.25
N ALA A 234 3.22 0.52 -30.90
CA ALA A 234 2.27 -0.33 -30.23
C ALA A 234 3.09 -1.40 -29.53
N ILE A 235 3.14 -1.36 -28.19
CA ILE A 235 3.84 -2.36 -27.37
C ILE A 235 3.01 -3.63 -27.42
N LYS A 236 3.13 -4.40 -28.50
CA LYS A 236 2.80 -5.84 -28.58
C LYS A 236 4.11 -6.60 -28.45
N HIS A 237 4.22 -7.31 -27.43
CA HIS A 237 5.26 -7.91 -26.63
C HIS A 237 6.34 -8.79 -27.26
N PRO A 238 7.64 -8.53 -26.88
CA PRO A 238 8.72 -9.53 -27.01
C PRO A 238 8.95 -10.37 -25.75
N LEU A 239 8.41 -10.01 -24.56
CA LEU A 239 8.68 -10.74 -23.32
C LEU A 239 7.91 -12.06 -23.21
N THR A 240 6.69 -12.13 -23.74
CA THR A 240 5.83 -13.31 -23.74
C THR A 240 6.36 -14.47 -24.59
N LYS A 241 6.90 -14.19 -25.76
CA LYS A 241 7.50 -15.25 -26.62
C LYS A 241 8.68 -15.98 -25.98
N THR A 242 9.43 -15.30 -25.13
CA THR A 242 10.61 -15.89 -24.46
C THR A 242 10.22 -16.89 -23.37
N LEU A 243 9.04 -16.73 -22.77
CA LEU A 243 8.52 -17.64 -21.74
C LEU A 243 7.82 -18.88 -22.33
N GLU A 244 7.13 -18.73 -23.46
CA GLU A 244 6.50 -19.86 -24.16
C GLU A 244 7.51 -20.79 -24.80
N GLU A 245 8.57 -20.27 -25.44
CA GLU A 245 9.66 -21.09 -25.99
C GLU A 245 10.40 -21.89 -24.91
N LYS A 246 10.40 -21.45 -23.64
CA LYS A 246 10.97 -22.19 -22.51
C LYS A 246 10.04 -23.27 -21.93
N LYS A 247 8.72 -23.11 -22.03
CA LYS A 247 7.77 -24.15 -21.58
C LYS A 247 7.80 -25.40 -22.45
N ASN A 248 8.04 -25.25 -23.75
CA ASN A 248 8.09 -26.37 -24.68
C ASN A 248 9.41 -27.18 -24.67
N THR A 249 10.44 -26.70 -23.96
CA THR A 249 11.72 -27.44 -23.82
C THR A 249 11.79 -28.32 -22.56
N TYR A 250 10.73 -28.41 -21.76
CA TYR A 250 10.69 -29.22 -20.52
C TYR A 250 9.94 -30.56 -20.64
N SER A 251 10.04 -31.24 -21.76
CA SER A 251 9.65 -32.66 -21.83
C SER A 251 10.83 -33.49 -22.30
N THR A 252 11.28 -34.34 -21.39
CA THR A 252 12.22 -35.44 -21.55
C THR A 252 13.68 -35.16 -21.96
N THR A 253 14.59 -35.16 -20.96
CA THR A 253 15.74 -36.11 -20.94
C THR A 253 16.45 -36.04 -19.57
N LYS A 254 16.54 -37.15 -18.88
CA LYS A 254 17.44 -37.39 -17.74
C LYS A 254 18.88 -37.57 -18.24
N LYS A 255 19.81 -36.93 -17.51
CA LYS A 255 21.25 -37.16 -17.33
C LYS A 255 22.15 -36.01 -17.85
N GLY A 256 22.90 -35.45 -16.91
CA GLY A 256 24.04 -34.58 -17.12
C GLY A 256 24.06 -33.43 -16.10
N GLY A 257 24.94 -33.53 -15.08
CA GLY A 257 25.18 -32.45 -14.12
C GLY A 257 25.83 -31.26 -14.83
N GLY A 258 25.03 -30.30 -15.18
CA GLY A 258 25.45 -28.98 -15.61
C GLY A 258 24.59 -27.96 -14.86
N ASP A 259 25.17 -26.85 -14.37
CA ASP A 259 24.48 -25.77 -13.71
C ASP A 259 23.28 -25.34 -14.58
N LYS A 260 22.07 -25.49 -13.99
CA LYS A 260 20.86 -24.96 -14.63
C LYS A 260 21.02 -23.44 -14.72
N PRO A 261 20.72 -22.80 -15.87
CA PRO A 261 20.72 -21.35 -15.96
C PRO A 261 19.81 -20.80 -14.87
N LYS A 262 20.33 -19.90 -14.01
CA LYS A 262 19.54 -19.23 -12.97
C LYS A 262 18.32 -18.61 -13.63
N GLN A 263 17.13 -19.02 -13.21
CA GLN A 263 15.88 -18.39 -13.66
C GLN A 263 15.93 -16.91 -13.26
N GLN A 264 15.65 -16.02 -14.20
CA GLN A 264 15.68 -14.58 -13.94
C GLN A 264 14.66 -14.23 -12.87
N ASN A 265 15.11 -13.55 -11.80
CA ASN A 265 14.22 -13.02 -10.78
C ASN A 265 13.46 -11.80 -11.34
N LEU A 266 12.16 -11.97 -11.59
CA LEU A 266 11.33 -10.92 -12.20
C LEU A 266 11.08 -9.74 -11.25
N LEU A 267 11.03 -9.96 -9.93
CA LEU A 267 10.89 -8.85 -8.97
C LEU A 267 12.19 -8.05 -8.81
N GLU A 268 13.34 -8.70 -8.91
CA GLU A 268 14.63 -8.01 -8.99
C GLU A 268 14.70 -7.16 -10.27
N LEU A 269 14.28 -7.71 -11.42
CA LEU A 269 14.16 -6.97 -12.67
C LEU A 269 13.23 -5.77 -12.51
N TRP A 270 12.07 -5.96 -11.87
CA TRP A 270 11.14 -4.87 -11.57
C TRP A 270 11.78 -3.79 -10.70
N SER A 271 12.56 -4.18 -9.70
CA SER A 271 13.32 -3.26 -8.85
C SER A 271 14.34 -2.43 -9.64
N ARG A 272 15.00 -3.01 -10.65
CA ARG A 272 15.90 -2.28 -11.56
C ARG A 272 15.13 -1.35 -12.52
N CYS A 273 13.97 -1.77 -13.00
CA CYS A 273 13.09 -0.92 -13.83
C CYS A 273 12.59 0.33 -13.10
N ARG A 274 12.56 0.31 -11.77
CA ARG A 274 12.14 1.41 -10.91
C ARG A 274 13.22 1.70 -9.86
N PRO A 275 14.33 2.31 -10.29
CA PRO A 275 15.51 2.46 -9.44
C PRO A 275 15.26 3.46 -8.31
N ILE A 276 15.96 3.30 -7.19
CA ILE A 276 15.88 4.15 -6.00
C ILE A 276 16.16 5.64 -6.35
N ASN A 277 16.99 5.91 -7.34
CA ASN A 277 17.25 7.27 -7.80
C ASN A 277 15.99 8.01 -8.28
N SER A 278 14.97 7.28 -8.76
CA SER A 278 13.69 7.89 -9.13
C SER A 278 12.93 8.39 -7.89
N GLU A 279 13.01 7.64 -6.79
CA GLU A 279 12.45 8.04 -5.49
C GLU A 279 13.20 9.28 -4.93
N ILE A 280 14.53 9.23 -4.87
CA ILE A 280 15.39 10.31 -4.36
C ILE A 280 15.14 11.62 -5.11
N LYS A 281 15.12 11.59 -6.45
CA LYS A 281 14.87 12.79 -7.29
C LYS A 281 13.48 13.39 -6.99
N SER A 282 12.46 12.56 -6.85
CA SER A 282 11.11 13.02 -6.57
C SER A 282 10.95 13.53 -5.15
N ILE A 283 11.59 12.89 -4.16
CA ILE A 283 11.65 13.36 -2.77
C ILE A 283 12.24 14.77 -2.71
N GLN A 284 13.41 14.97 -3.33
CA GLN A 284 14.09 16.27 -3.36
C GLN A 284 13.25 17.34 -4.06
N LYS A 285 12.60 16.99 -5.20
CA LYS A 285 11.74 17.90 -5.96
C LYS A 285 10.55 18.37 -5.11
N ILE A 286 9.80 17.44 -4.52
CA ILE A 286 8.60 17.80 -3.76
C ILE A 286 8.94 18.51 -2.44
N ALA A 287 10.01 18.12 -1.76
CA ALA A 287 10.48 18.80 -0.56
C ALA A 287 10.93 20.24 -0.83
N LYS A 288 11.58 20.51 -1.99
CA LYS A 288 11.91 21.86 -2.44
C LYS A 288 10.65 22.71 -2.64
N LEU A 289 9.60 22.16 -3.26
CA LEU A 289 8.31 22.84 -3.40
C LEU A 289 7.63 23.03 -2.03
N GLY A 290 7.70 22.02 -1.16
CA GLY A 290 7.20 22.09 0.21
C GLY A 290 7.80 23.24 0.99
N ARG A 291 9.11 23.41 0.96
CA ARG A 291 9.79 24.56 1.60
C ARG A 291 9.38 25.90 0.99
N LYS A 292 9.18 25.95 -0.34
CA LYS A 292 8.74 27.18 -1.02
C LYS A 292 7.39 27.66 -0.52
N TYR A 293 6.49 26.73 -0.22
CA TYR A 293 5.11 27.04 0.15
C TYR A 293 4.76 26.74 1.61
N ASN A 294 5.71 26.28 2.44
CA ASN A 294 5.51 25.85 3.82
C ASN A 294 4.43 24.75 3.95
N SER A 295 4.58 23.70 3.15
CA SER A 295 3.61 22.61 3.06
C SER A 295 3.85 21.52 4.11
N ASN A 296 2.78 20.75 4.40
CA ASN A 296 2.87 19.47 5.11
C ASN A 296 2.93 18.34 4.08
N ILE A 297 4.01 17.57 4.09
CA ILE A 297 4.25 16.47 3.15
C ILE A 297 4.30 15.15 3.90
N TYR A 298 3.65 14.14 3.35
CA TYR A 298 3.66 12.79 3.88
C TYR A 298 4.08 11.82 2.76
N PHE A 299 5.29 11.30 2.87
CA PHE A 299 5.80 10.30 1.95
C PHE A 299 5.22 8.94 2.30
N VAL A 300 4.41 8.38 1.39
CA VAL A 300 3.77 7.08 1.56
C VAL A 300 4.72 5.94 1.18
N HIS A 301 4.53 4.76 1.76
CA HIS A 301 5.13 3.47 1.36
C HIS A 301 6.64 3.53 1.04
N ILE A 302 7.46 4.14 1.89
CA ILE A 302 8.91 4.18 1.73
C ILE A 302 9.50 2.80 2.00
N GLY A 303 10.20 2.24 1.00
CA GLY A 303 10.72 0.87 0.97
C GLY A 303 12.25 0.77 0.87
N SER A 304 13.01 1.87 0.88
CA SER A 304 14.47 1.84 0.73
C SER A 304 15.20 2.72 1.74
N SER A 305 16.40 2.29 2.14
CA SER A 305 17.27 3.05 3.06
C SER A 305 17.67 4.39 2.49
N ALA A 306 18.04 4.44 1.21
CA ALA A 306 18.49 5.67 0.57
C ALA A 306 17.35 6.70 0.40
N ALA A 307 16.08 6.25 0.24
CA ALA A 307 14.93 7.16 0.26
C ALA A 307 14.74 7.76 1.66
N ILE A 308 14.89 6.96 2.74
CA ILE A 308 14.86 7.48 4.12
C ILE A 308 15.94 8.53 4.32
N ASP A 309 17.19 8.26 3.92
CA ASP A 309 18.30 9.19 4.05
C ASP A 309 18.04 10.50 3.30
N ALA A 310 17.50 10.42 2.10
CA ALA A 310 17.11 11.59 1.33
C ALA A 310 16.02 12.42 2.05
N ILE A 311 15.03 11.76 2.67
CA ILE A 311 13.97 12.46 3.42
C ILE A 311 14.53 13.10 4.68
N ILE A 312 15.42 12.44 5.41
CA ILE A 312 16.08 13.00 6.60
C ILE A 312 16.83 14.29 6.23
N GLN A 313 17.63 14.25 5.16
CA GLN A 313 18.34 15.42 4.65
C GLN A 313 17.38 16.58 4.28
N GLU A 314 16.22 16.26 3.73
CA GLU A 314 15.21 17.29 3.40
C GLU A 314 14.50 17.82 4.65
N ARG A 315 14.27 17.00 5.69
CA ARG A 315 13.76 17.42 7.00
C ARG A 315 14.69 18.44 7.69
N GLU A 316 15.99 18.18 7.66
CA GLU A 316 17.00 19.05 8.28
C GLU A 316 17.04 20.46 7.67
N LYS A 317 16.65 20.63 6.41
CA LYS A 317 16.56 21.94 5.77
C LYS A 317 15.41 22.80 6.29
N GLY A 318 14.47 22.23 7.04
CA GLY A 318 13.35 22.92 7.70
C GLY A 318 12.30 23.51 6.75
N ARG A 319 11.47 24.38 7.27
CA ARG A 319 10.39 25.13 6.57
C ARG A 319 9.27 24.31 5.93
N CYS A 320 9.19 23.01 6.18
CA CYS A 320 8.02 22.19 5.85
C CYS A 320 7.99 21.01 6.81
N SER A 321 6.78 20.56 7.15
CA SER A 321 6.61 19.34 7.91
C SER A 321 6.69 18.15 6.96
N ILE A 322 7.53 17.17 7.28
CA ILE A 322 7.71 15.97 6.45
C ILE A 322 7.49 14.75 7.33
N TYR A 323 6.67 13.80 6.88
CA TYR A 323 6.36 12.54 7.54
C TYR A 323 6.70 11.36 6.63
N ILE A 324 7.07 10.22 7.24
CA ILE A 324 7.45 8.99 6.53
C ILE A 324 6.52 7.86 6.94
N GLU A 325 5.90 7.23 5.95
CA GLU A 325 5.21 5.96 6.09
C GLU A 325 6.03 4.83 5.48
N THR A 326 6.07 3.68 6.14
CA THR A 326 6.47 2.41 5.52
C THR A 326 5.32 1.40 5.58
N CYS A 327 5.51 0.23 4.98
CA CYS A 327 4.49 -0.81 4.93
C CYS A 327 5.01 -2.14 5.48
N PRO A 328 4.12 -3.02 6.00
CA PRO A 328 4.51 -4.33 6.52
C PRO A 328 5.30 -5.17 5.52
N HIS A 329 4.96 -5.10 4.24
CA HIS A 329 5.63 -5.89 3.20
C HIS A 329 7.10 -5.49 3.00
N TYR A 330 7.48 -4.21 3.14
CA TYR A 330 8.88 -3.79 3.10
C TYR A 330 9.67 -4.21 4.35
N LEU A 331 8.98 -4.45 5.46
CA LEU A 331 9.59 -4.95 6.71
C LEU A 331 9.77 -6.47 6.72
N THR A 332 9.20 -7.19 5.76
CA THR A 332 9.14 -8.67 5.78
C THR A 332 9.64 -9.34 4.52
N HIS A 333 9.52 -8.71 3.36
CA HIS A 333 9.85 -9.30 2.07
C HIS A 333 10.87 -8.48 1.31
N THR A 334 11.66 -9.20 0.53
CA THR A 334 12.62 -8.66 -0.46
C THR A 334 12.19 -9.09 -1.86
N HIS A 335 12.82 -8.56 -2.88
CA HIS A 335 12.60 -9.03 -4.25
C HIS A 335 13.02 -10.49 -4.49
N ASP A 336 13.77 -11.12 -3.56
CA ASP A 336 14.25 -12.49 -3.66
C ASP A 336 13.27 -13.54 -3.08
N ASP A 337 12.23 -13.09 -2.37
CA ASP A 337 11.35 -14.00 -1.62
C ASP A 337 10.22 -14.61 -2.47
N PHE A 338 10.13 -14.26 -3.76
CA PHE A 338 9.08 -14.73 -4.65
C PHE A 338 9.64 -15.37 -5.92
N ASN A 339 9.02 -16.48 -6.34
CA ASN A 339 9.27 -17.13 -7.62
C ASN A 339 8.30 -16.66 -8.73
N ASP A 340 7.36 -15.79 -8.40
CA ASP A 340 6.33 -15.25 -9.28
C ASP A 340 6.14 -13.73 -9.05
N LEU A 341 5.17 -13.15 -9.73
CA LEU A 341 4.86 -11.72 -9.66
C LEU A 341 3.81 -11.35 -8.60
N LYS A 342 3.45 -12.26 -7.68
CA LYS A 342 2.52 -11.92 -6.58
C LYS A 342 3.04 -10.77 -5.72
N GLY A 343 4.35 -10.72 -5.48
CA GLY A 343 5.03 -9.65 -4.74
C GLY A 343 5.26 -8.36 -5.52
N LYS A 344 4.75 -8.20 -6.76
CA LYS A 344 4.90 -6.96 -7.53
C LYS A 344 4.14 -5.81 -6.87
N VAL A 345 4.85 -4.75 -6.52
CA VAL A 345 4.34 -3.52 -5.87
C VAL A 345 5.10 -2.30 -6.41
N VAL A 346 4.59 -1.11 -6.20
CA VAL A 346 5.20 0.18 -6.61
C VAL A 346 5.16 1.15 -5.43
N PRO A 347 6.34 1.58 -4.93
CA PRO A 347 7.71 1.18 -5.30
C PRO A 347 8.00 -0.30 -5.10
N PRO A 348 9.00 -0.88 -5.79
CA PRO A 348 9.29 -2.30 -5.69
C PRO A 348 9.81 -2.74 -4.33
N LEU A 349 9.63 -4.03 -3.99
CA LEU A 349 10.40 -4.68 -2.93
C LEU A 349 11.89 -4.55 -3.23
N ARG A 350 12.68 -4.28 -2.18
CA ARG A 350 14.11 -4.00 -2.27
C ARG A 350 14.95 -5.13 -1.67
N SER A 351 16.19 -4.83 -1.39
CA SER A 351 17.17 -5.78 -0.85
C SER A 351 16.95 -6.08 0.64
N LYS A 352 17.62 -7.13 1.13
CA LYS A 352 17.68 -7.45 2.57
C LYS A 352 18.31 -6.32 3.41
N HIS A 353 19.25 -5.58 2.83
CA HIS A 353 19.83 -4.40 3.49
C HIS A 353 18.78 -3.32 3.73
N ASP A 354 17.94 -3.02 2.72
CA ASP A 354 16.87 -2.04 2.86
C ASP A 354 15.87 -2.46 3.93
N LEU A 355 15.43 -3.73 3.93
CA LEU A 355 14.55 -4.30 4.94
C LEU A 355 15.10 -4.12 6.37
N GLN A 356 16.39 -4.40 6.59
CA GLN A 356 17.04 -4.23 7.90
C GLN A 356 17.11 -2.77 8.32
N SER A 357 17.39 -1.88 7.37
CA SER A 357 17.45 -0.43 7.58
C SER A 357 16.08 0.15 7.95
N LEU A 358 15.01 -0.37 7.35
CA LEU A 358 13.63 0.01 7.68
C LEU A 358 13.25 -0.38 9.11
N TRP A 359 13.61 -1.58 9.60
CA TRP A 359 13.41 -1.96 10.99
C TRP A 359 14.21 -1.05 11.95
N TYR A 360 15.44 -0.70 11.60
CA TYR A 360 16.25 0.25 12.36
C TYR A 360 15.57 1.62 12.42
N ALA A 361 15.13 2.16 11.28
CA ALA A 361 14.46 3.44 11.20
C ALA A 361 13.12 3.45 11.96
N LEU A 362 12.36 2.36 11.90
CA LEU A 362 11.11 2.19 12.63
C LEU A 362 11.37 2.19 14.15
N ARG A 363 12.35 1.41 14.62
CA ARG A 363 12.74 1.33 16.03
C ARG A 363 13.15 2.68 16.61
N ASN A 364 13.90 3.47 15.86
CA ASN A 364 14.49 4.74 16.31
C ASN A 364 13.60 5.97 16.07
N GLY A 365 12.34 5.79 15.69
CA GLY A 365 11.42 6.91 15.55
C GLY A 365 11.59 7.76 14.28
N ILE A 366 12.39 7.31 13.32
CA ILE A 366 12.61 8.00 12.04
C ILE A 366 11.37 7.86 11.14
N ILE A 367 10.80 6.66 11.06
CA ILE A 367 9.53 6.38 10.39
C ILE A 367 8.40 6.78 11.32
N ASP A 368 7.47 7.57 10.84
CA ASP A 368 6.37 8.12 11.64
C ASP A 368 5.20 7.16 11.77
N THR A 369 4.86 6.46 10.69
CA THR A 369 3.67 5.59 10.63
C THR A 369 3.91 4.32 9.83
N VAL A 370 3.02 3.35 10.03
CA VAL A 370 2.90 2.16 9.19
C VAL A 370 1.49 2.15 8.59
N GLY A 371 1.42 2.18 7.25
CA GLY A 371 0.21 1.96 6.47
C GLY A 371 0.34 0.69 5.65
N THR A 372 -0.76 0.11 5.20
CA THR A 372 -0.68 -1.19 4.51
C THR A 372 -0.43 -1.08 3.02
N ASP A 373 -0.81 0.01 2.39
CA ASP A 373 -0.95 0.11 0.93
C ASP A 373 -1.81 -1.06 0.36
N HIS A 374 -2.80 -1.46 1.16
CA HIS A 374 -3.68 -2.57 0.84
C HIS A 374 -4.42 -2.37 -0.47
N VAL A 375 -4.33 -3.36 -1.36
CA VAL A 375 -5.05 -3.39 -2.64
C VAL A 375 -5.93 -4.62 -2.70
N ALA A 376 -7.26 -4.41 -2.70
CA ALA A 376 -8.24 -5.48 -2.78
C ALA A 376 -8.44 -5.91 -4.24
N ASN A 377 -7.78 -6.98 -4.66
CA ASN A 377 -7.92 -7.59 -5.99
C ASN A 377 -7.86 -9.13 -5.92
N ARG A 378 -8.34 -9.80 -6.97
CA ARG A 378 -8.24 -11.26 -7.12
C ARG A 378 -6.90 -11.64 -7.77
N LEU A 379 -6.38 -12.82 -7.42
CA LEU A 379 -5.12 -13.32 -7.99
C LEU A 379 -5.18 -13.44 -9.52
N SER A 380 -6.33 -13.87 -10.05
CA SER A 380 -6.56 -13.97 -11.49
C SER A 380 -6.53 -12.64 -12.22
N LEU A 381 -6.84 -11.53 -11.53
CA LEU A 381 -6.72 -10.18 -12.05
C LEU A 381 -5.31 -9.61 -11.82
N LYS A 382 -4.69 -9.96 -10.69
CA LYS A 382 -3.34 -9.53 -10.31
C LYS A 382 -2.30 -9.98 -11.31
N LEU A 383 -2.30 -11.25 -11.66
CA LEU A 383 -1.28 -11.85 -12.53
C LEU A 383 -1.70 -11.80 -13.99
N ASP A 384 -0.83 -11.28 -14.83
CA ASP A 384 -1.02 -11.42 -16.28
C ASP A 384 -0.96 -12.89 -16.69
N PRO A 385 -1.93 -13.39 -17.51
CA PRO A 385 -1.97 -14.80 -17.92
C PRO A 385 -0.70 -15.26 -18.66
N ASN A 386 -0.02 -14.36 -19.35
CA ASN A 386 1.21 -14.63 -20.09
C ASN A 386 2.47 -14.41 -19.23
N GLY A 387 2.31 -14.00 -17.96
CA GLY A 387 3.41 -13.68 -17.05
C GLY A 387 4.17 -12.42 -17.42
N ASP A 388 3.50 -11.48 -18.09
CA ASP A 388 4.11 -10.20 -18.46
C ASP A 388 4.34 -9.32 -17.22
N LEU A 389 5.58 -8.85 -17.07
CA LEU A 389 5.98 -8.01 -15.97
C LEU A 389 5.28 -6.65 -15.97
N LEU A 390 5.02 -6.07 -17.13
CA LEU A 390 4.41 -4.73 -17.22
C LEU A 390 2.90 -4.79 -17.05
N GLU A 391 2.24 -5.83 -17.58
CA GLU A 391 0.79 -6.01 -17.52
C GLU A 391 0.31 -6.56 -16.16
N THR A 392 1.15 -7.30 -15.42
CA THR A 392 0.83 -7.73 -14.06
C THR A 392 0.56 -6.52 -13.16
N LEU A 393 -0.56 -6.51 -12.44
CA LEU A 393 -0.95 -5.40 -11.56
C LEU A 393 0.00 -5.26 -10.37
N SER A 394 0.19 -4.04 -9.90
CA SER A 394 0.93 -3.74 -8.67
C SER A 394 0.01 -3.72 -7.45
N GLY A 395 0.54 -4.08 -6.27
CA GLY A 395 -0.19 -4.11 -5.01
C GLY A 395 -0.83 -5.45 -4.70
N PHE A 396 -1.15 -5.67 -3.45
CA PHE A 396 -1.71 -6.90 -2.88
C PHE A 396 -2.43 -6.61 -1.55
N PRO A 397 -3.27 -7.55 -1.02
CA PRO A 397 -3.96 -7.34 0.24
C PRO A 397 -3.00 -7.37 1.44
N GLY A 398 -3.26 -6.54 2.47
CA GLY A 398 -2.40 -6.44 3.64
C GLY A 398 -3.07 -5.98 4.94
N ILE A 399 -4.33 -5.50 4.89
CA ILE A 399 -4.95 -4.83 6.05
C ILE A 399 -5.13 -5.73 7.27
N ALA A 400 -5.56 -6.97 7.08
CA ALA A 400 -5.75 -7.92 8.19
C ALA A 400 -4.44 -8.42 8.80
N THR A 401 -3.32 -8.31 8.07
CA THR A 401 -2.02 -8.83 8.50
C THR A 401 -1.10 -7.76 9.09
N MET A 402 -1.46 -6.47 9.03
CA MET A 402 -0.60 -5.38 9.53
C MET A 402 -0.19 -5.59 10.99
N LEU A 403 -1.15 -5.71 11.90
CA LEU A 403 -0.86 -5.91 13.31
C LEU A 403 -0.17 -7.25 13.60
N PRO A 404 -0.66 -8.40 13.11
CA PRO A 404 0.01 -9.69 13.29
C PRO A 404 1.47 -9.70 12.83
N VAL A 405 1.78 -9.06 11.70
CA VAL A 405 3.16 -8.93 11.21
C VAL A 405 4.01 -8.09 12.15
N LEU A 406 3.52 -6.92 12.60
CA LEU A 406 4.27 -6.08 13.54
C LEU A 406 4.46 -6.74 14.91
N LEU A 407 3.50 -7.54 15.37
CA LEU A 407 3.65 -8.30 16.61
C LEU A 407 4.63 -9.46 16.44
N SER A 408 4.46 -10.28 15.41
CA SER A 408 5.29 -11.47 15.16
C SER A 408 6.73 -11.10 14.79
N GLU A 409 6.88 -10.28 13.75
CA GLU A 409 8.20 -9.95 13.20
C GLU A 409 8.88 -8.80 13.95
N GLY A 410 8.09 -7.94 14.59
CA GLY A 410 8.59 -6.79 15.34
C GLY A 410 8.78 -7.09 16.82
N VAL A 411 7.68 -7.26 17.55
CA VAL A 411 7.67 -7.37 19.02
C VAL A 411 8.27 -8.69 19.47
N ASN A 412 7.76 -9.82 18.97
CA ASN A 412 8.19 -11.15 19.41
C ASN A 412 9.65 -11.46 19.00
N LYS A 413 10.14 -10.83 17.92
CA LYS A 413 11.57 -10.92 17.55
C LYS A 413 12.46 -9.82 18.17
N GLY A 414 11.90 -9.00 19.06
CA GLY A 414 12.64 -7.96 19.79
C GLY A 414 13.17 -6.81 18.93
N ARG A 415 12.64 -6.62 17.74
CA ARG A 415 13.04 -5.52 16.83
C ARG A 415 12.46 -4.18 17.25
N ILE A 416 11.21 -4.16 17.73
CA ILE A 416 10.50 -3.00 18.30
C ILE A 416 9.73 -3.45 19.54
N ASN A 417 9.31 -2.50 20.38
CA ASN A 417 8.42 -2.79 21.50
C ASN A 417 6.94 -2.52 21.15
N LEU A 418 6.03 -2.97 22.02
CA LEU A 418 4.60 -2.82 21.81
C LEU A 418 4.15 -1.35 21.81
N GLN A 419 4.83 -0.49 22.58
CA GLN A 419 4.57 0.95 22.57
C GLN A 419 4.83 1.53 21.18
N ARG A 420 5.95 1.13 20.53
CA ARG A 420 6.27 1.60 19.18
C ARG A 420 5.23 1.14 18.14
N VAL A 421 4.70 -0.09 18.27
CA VAL A 421 3.57 -0.53 17.44
C VAL A 421 2.40 0.44 17.58
N THR A 422 2.01 0.76 18.82
CA THR A 422 0.90 1.68 19.11
C THR A 422 1.15 3.09 18.54
N GLU A 423 2.37 3.59 18.66
CA GLU A 423 2.75 4.90 18.12
C GLU A 423 2.55 4.96 16.61
N VAL A 424 3.08 3.98 15.87
CA VAL A 424 3.12 4.03 14.39
C VAL A 424 1.83 3.59 13.71
N THR A 425 0.95 2.87 14.40
CA THR A 425 -0.31 2.37 13.83
C THR A 425 -1.54 3.11 14.35
N SER A 426 -1.42 3.91 15.41
CA SER A 426 -2.57 4.57 16.03
C SER A 426 -2.28 6.03 16.39
N TYR A 427 -1.35 6.28 17.32
CA TYR A 427 -1.14 7.59 17.90
C TYR A 427 -0.61 8.62 16.90
N ASN A 428 0.49 8.31 16.20
CA ASN A 428 1.07 9.23 15.22
C ASN A 428 0.12 9.46 14.05
N THR A 429 -0.51 8.39 13.55
CA THR A 429 -1.48 8.47 12.44
C THR A 429 -2.64 9.40 12.81
N SER A 430 -3.18 9.26 14.02
CA SER A 430 -4.30 10.10 14.48
C SER A 430 -3.90 11.58 14.56
N ARG A 431 -2.70 11.89 15.01
CA ARG A 431 -2.19 13.27 15.09
C ARG A 431 -1.92 13.88 13.73
N ILE A 432 -1.27 13.13 12.85
CA ILE A 432 -0.90 13.59 11.50
C ILE A 432 -2.15 13.92 10.68
N PHE A 433 -3.20 13.10 10.80
CA PHE A 433 -4.41 13.24 10.00
C PHE A 433 -5.58 13.92 10.71
N GLY A 434 -5.37 14.50 11.90
CA GLY A 434 -6.39 15.31 12.59
C GLY A 434 -7.53 14.48 13.21
N LEU A 435 -7.23 13.26 13.65
CA LEU A 435 -8.16 12.38 14.36
C LEU A 435 -7.98 12.40 15.89
N TYR A 436 -6.81 12.87 16.36
CA TYR A 436 -6.53 13.01 17.78
C TYR A 436 -7.21 14.29 18.33
N PRO A 437 -7.76 14.29 19.56
CA PRO A 437 -7.73 13.22 20.59
C PRO A 437 -8.88 12.19 20.50
N GLN A 438 -9.78 12.33 19.52
CA GLN A 438 -10.95 11.44 19.39
C GLN A 438 -10.51 9.98 19.23
N LYS A 439 -9.46 9.72 18.43
CA LYS A 439 -8.93 8.38 18.12
C LYS A 439 -7.42 8.30 18.36
N GLY A 440 -6.89 7.08 18.40
CA GLY A 440 -5.44 6.81 18.43
C GLY A 440 -4.81 6.74 19.81
N SER A 441 -5.61 6.87 20.88
CA SER A 441 -5.13 6.74 22.26
C SER A 441 -6.22 6.19 23.19
N ILE A 442 -5.78 5.56 24.29
CA ILE A 442 -6.65 5.11 25.38
C ILE A 442 -6.63 6.19 26.45
N GLN A 443 -7.55 7.13 26.36
CA GLN A 443 -7.68 8.22 27.33
C GLN A 443 -9.15 8.61 27.52
N LYS A 444 -9.44 9.28 28.61
CA LYS A 444 -10.80 9.77 28.91
C LYS A 444 -11.33 10.63 27.75
N GLU A 445 -12.60 10.44 27.40
CA GLU A 445 -13.36 11.11 26.32
C GLU A 445 -12.94 10.73 24.88
N SER A 446 -11.89 9.93 24.68
CA SER A 446 -11.65 9.32 23.36
C SER A 446 -12.73 8.30 23.03
N ASP A 447 -12.94 8.07 21.73
CA ASP A 447 -13.76 6.96 21.28
C ASP A 447 -13.19 5.65 21.86
N ALA A 448 -14.06 4.78 22.33
CA ALA A 448 -13.65 3.47 22.85
C ALA A 448 -13.34 2.50 21.68
N ASP A 449 -12.35 2.89 20.88
CA ASP A 449 -11.79 2.09 19.80
C ASP A 449 -10.59 1.34 20.35
N LEU A 450 -10.77 0.04 20.56
CA LEU A 450 -9.79 -0.79 21.26
C LEU A 450 -9.56 -2.10 20.52
N VAL A 451 -8.36 -2.64 20.66
CA VAL A 451 -8.04 -3.98 20.21
C VAL A 451 -7.38 -4.77 21.35
N ILE A 452 -7.92 -5.94 21.65
CA ILE A 452 -7.32 -6.88 22.60
C ILE A 452 -6.45 -7.84 21.81
N VAL A 453 -5.18 -7.95 22.19
CA VAL A 453 -4.20 -8.80 21.51
C VAL A 453 -3.65 -9.88 22.44
N ASP A 454 -3.49 -11.06 21.87
CA ASP A 454 -2.77 -12.17 22.47
C ASP A 454 -1.40 -12.32 21.80
N LEU A 455 -0.30 -11.99 22.52
CA LEU A 455 1.04 -12.02 21.97
C LEU A 455 1.57 -13.43 21.72
N ASP A 456 1.01 -14.44 22.40
CA ASP A 456 1.46 -15.83 22.33
C ASP A 456 0.66 -16.66 21.31
N LEU A 457 -0.47 -16.13 20.84
CA LEU A 457 -1.36 -16.84 19.94
C LEU A 457 -0.70 -16.97 18.56
N LYS A 458 -0.55 -18.22 18.11
CA LYS A 458 0.01 -18.56 16.80
C LYS A 458 -1.09 -18.94 15.84
N LYS A 459 -1.03 -18.40 14.64
CA LYS A 459 -1.91 -18.79 13.53
C LYS A 459 -1.16 -18.85 12.22
N ARG A 460 -1.52 -19.84 11.41
CA ARG A 460 -1.12 -19.91 10.02
C ARG A 460 -1.99 -18.97 9.18
N VAL A 461 -1.36 -18.08 8.43
CA VAL A 461 -2.06 -17.17 7.53
C VAL A 461 -2.58 -17.95 6.32
N THR A 462 -3.85 -17.76 6.01
CA THR A 462 -4.50 -18.23 4.78
C THR A 462 -5.38 -17.12 4.21
N PRO A 463 -5.67 -17.09 2.91
CA PRO A 463 -6.60 -16.10 2.34
C PRO A 463 -7.97 -16.11 3.03
N ASP A 464 -8.52 -17.29 3.31
CA ASP A 464 -9.83 -17.43 3.96
C ASP A 464 -9.85 -16.84 5.37
N LEU A 465 -8.76 -16.97 6.13
CA LEU A 465 -8.62 -16.36 7.45
C LEU A 465 -8.79 -14.84 7.40
N LEU A 466 -8.34 -14.21 6.32
CA LEU A 466 -8.31 -12.74 6.20
C LEU A 466 -9.64 -12.13 5.76
N GLN A 467 -10.57 -12.91 5.22
CA GLN A 467 -11.95 -12.53 4.86
C GLN A 467 -12.05 -11.24 4.01
N SER A 468 -11.04 -10.98 3.14
CA SER A 468 -11.02 -9.90 2.17
C SER A 468 -11.74 -10.32 0.87
N TYR A 469 -11.99 -9.37 -0.03
CA TYR A 469 -12.34 -9.66 -1.43
C TYR A 469 -11.24 -10.45 -2.14
N SER A 470 -9.98 -10.26 -1.73
CA SER A 470 -8.83 -10.95 -2.29
C SER A 470 -8.81 -12.43 -1.90
N ASP A 471 -8.45 -13.28 -2.85
CA ASP A 471 -8.35 -14.74 -2.71
C ASP A 471 -6.89 -15.22 -2.57
N TYR A 472 -5.98 -14.31 -2.27
CA TYR A 472 -4.57 -14.58 -2.02
C TYR A 472 -3.99 -13.60 -1.01
N THR A 473 -2.81 -13.90 -0.51
CA THR A 473 -1.99 -12.99 0.28
C THR A 473 -0.51 -13.31 0.06
N ILE A 474 0.37 -12.32 0.20
CA ILE A 474 1.83 -12.54 0.17
C ILE A 474 2.35 -13.27 1.41
N TYR A 475 1.54 -13.35 2.46
CA TYR A 475 1.86 -14.06 3.71
C TYR A 475 1.28 -15.48 3.76
N ASP A 476 0.75 -16.00 2.67
CA ASP A 476 0.13 -17.32 2.67
C ASP A 476 1.10 -18.41 3.17
N GLY A 477 0.62 -19.18 4.12
CA GLY A 477 1.40 -20.23 4.77
C GLY A 477 2.32 -19.77 5.92
N TRP A 478 2.51 -18.46 6.14
CA TRP A 478 3.30 -17.97 7.28
C TRP A 478 2.62 -18.30 8.60
N GLU A 479 3.40 -18.75 9.60
CA GLU A 479 2.96 -18.81 10.98
C GLU A 479 3.33 -17.51 11.68
N LEU A 480 2.35 -16.68 11.99
CA LEU A 480 2.52 -15.45 12.74
C LEU A 480 2.13 -15.66 14.21
N CYS A 481 2.92 -15.08 15.12
CA CYS A 481 2.72 -15.11 16.56
C CYS A 481 2.36 -13.72 17.08
N GLY A 482 1.22 -13.60 17.75
CA GLY A 482 0.62 -12.33 18.17
C GLY A 482 -0.54 -11.93 17.25
N TRP A 483 -1.76 -11.98 17.81
CA TRP A 483 -2.97 -11.73 17.02
C TRP A 483 -4.00 -10.93 17.80
N PRO A 484 -4.79 -10.07 17.12
CA PRO A 484 -6.00 -9.50 17.71
C PRO A 484 -7.02 -10.61 17.96
N ILE A 485 -7.60 -10.62 19.16
CA ILE A 485 -8.66 -11.56 19.56
C ILE A 485 -10.01 -10.86 19.71
N THR A 486 -10.02 -9.55 19.92
CA THR A 486 -11.23 -8.74 20.00
C THR A 486 -10.96 -7.36 19.42
N THR A 487 -11.84 -6.89 18.56
CA THR A 487 -11.84 -5.52 18.03
C THR A 487 -13.12 -4.81 18.48
N ILE A 488 -12.95 -3.66 19.09
CA ILE A 488 -14.03 -2.85 19.67
C ILE A 488 -14.02 -1.50 18.95
N LEU A 489 -15.17 -1.10 18.42
CA LEU A 489 -15.38 0.20 17.79
C LEU A 489 -16.41 0.99 18.60
N ARG A 490 -16.04 2.13 19.14
CA ARG A 490 -16.90 2.97 19.99
C ARG A 490 -17.69 2.13 21.01
N GLY A 491 -16.97 1.26 21.73
CA GLY A 491 -17.54 0.39 22.76
C GLY A 491 -18.32 -0.83 22.28
N LYS A 492 -18.62 -0.95 20.98
CA LYS A 492 -19.25 -2.14 20.41
C LYS A 492 -18.19 -3.15 19.96
N VAL A 493 -18.29 -4.40 20.38
CA VAL A 493 -17.46 -5.49 19.87
C VAL A 493 -17.89 -5.78 18.42
N VAL A 494 -17.00 -5.54 17.47
CA VAL A 494 -17.23 -5.77 16.04
C VAL A 494 -16.56 -7.04 15.53
N MET A 495 -15.56 -7.54 16.25
CA MET A 495 -14.93 -8.85 16.02
C MET A 495 -14.51 -9.46 17.34
N GLU A 496 -14.79 -10.73 17.51
CA GLU A 496 -14.36 -11.54 18.66
C GLU A 496 -14.00 -12.95 18.20
N ASN A 497 -12.82 -13.43 18.59
CA ASN A 497 -12.32 -14.77 18.24
C ASN A 497 -12.39 -15.07 16.73
N TYR A 498 -12.03 -14.09 15.88
CA TYR A 498 -12.04 -14.16 14.40
C TYR A 498 -13.43 -14.25 13.77
N ILE A 499 -14.47 -14.06 14.55
CA ILE A 499 -15.85 -13.94 14.07
C ILE A 499 -16.20 -12.46 14.05
N VAL A 500 -16.46 -11.93 12.88
CA VAL A 500 -16.91 -10.55 12.70
C VAL A 500 -18.42 -10.50 12.85
N ASP A 501 -18.92 -9.55 13.66
CA ASP A 501 -20.36 -9.31 13.82
C ASP A 501 -20.93 -8.66 12.55
N GLU A 502 -21.53 -9.44 11.68
CA GLU A 502 -22.13 -8.98 10.44
C GLU A 502 -23.36 -8.07 10.64
N ASN A 503 -23.96 -8.05 11.85
CA ASN A 503 -24.97 -7.05 12.21
C ASN A 503 -24.38 -5.65 12.44
N SER A 504 -23.05 -5.53 12.35
CA SER A 504 -22.34 -4.26 12.44
C SER A 504 -22.15 -3.57 11.07
N TYR A 505 -22.61 -4.14 9.96
CA TYR A 505 -22.61 -3.41 8.70
C TYR A 505 -23.45 -2.14 8.79
N GLY A 506 -22.89 -1.02 8.38
CA GLY A 506 -23.48 0.31 8.55
C GLY A 506 -23.25 0.95 9.93
N TYR A 507 -22.51 0.28 10.83
CA TYR A 507 -22.11 0.87 12.12
C TYR A 507 -20.92 1.83 11.98
N GLY A 508 -20.05 1.61 10.99
CA GLY A 508 -18.93 2.50 10.66
C GLY A 508 -19.41 3.90 10.27
N LYS A 509 -18.65 4.91 10.67
CA LYS A 509 -18.93 6.32 10.38
C LYS A 509 -17.88 6.90 9.45
N PHE A 510 -18.29 7.84 8.60
CA PHE A 510 -17.35 8.73 7.93
C PHE A 510 -16.82 9.73 8.96
N ILE A 511 -15.51 9.73 9.18
CA ILE A 511 -14.87 10.62 10.14
C ILE A 511 -14.41 11.88 9.41
N GLN A 512 -15.05 12.97 9.73
CA GLN A 512 -14.66 14.31 9.29
C GLN A 512 -13.41 14.76 10.05
N ARG A 513 -12.51 15.40 9.34
CA ARG A 513 -11.21 15.84 9.87
C ARG A 513 -11.07 17.34 9.66
N PHE A 514 -11.99 18.09 10.25
CA PHE A 514 -11.89 19.54 10.26
C PHE A 514 -10.68 19.97 11.11
N LYS A 515 -10.02 21.03 10.71
CA LYS A 515 -9.06 21.69 11.56
C LYS A 515 -9.80 22.51 12.61
N ASN A 516 -9.50 22.27 13.87
CA ASN A 516 -9.85 23.17 14.96
C ASN A 516 -9.00 24.44 14.89
#